data_bf0bd241ca072f62768846a4d6342652
#
_entry.id   bf0bd241ca072f62768846a4d6342652
#
_cell.length_a   1.000
_cell.length_b   1.000
_cell.length_c   1.000
_cell.angle_alpha   90.00
_cell.angle_beta   90.00
_cell.angle_gamma   90.00
#
_symmetry.space_group_name_H-M   'P 1'
#
loop_
_entity.id
_entity.type
_entity.pdbx_description
1 polymer ?
#
loop_
_entity_poly.entity_id
_entity_poly.type
_entity_poly.pdbx_seq_one_letter_code
_entity_poly.pdbx_strand_id
1 'polypeptide(L)'
;MSVRESVRFATRGVVSNKLRSVLTMSGILIGVAAVIILIAAGNGASAAIKNSISALGSNTLTVTSNSTAAGRRVGGGGAGRGAGAVGGGLGGAFGGAGGAGGARAGGAGGARAGGAGGAGAGGGAGAGSGARAGGGGAGGGAGGGAAGGGVGTVDNGTQTRSPALTLADAQALQDPVQAPDVVSVAPVVNATAVTATDAGASHAVGTFNGTTPSYLVNDNDAVAAGAPFTQSDYDQHSRVALVGLTVATSLVGGDGTAIVGQTVQFNGIDYAVVGLLTSKGSTGPQDQDDRVIAPLTAVQDTLTGYGNLSSISVKAASADAVDAATSEVTEVLADRHEVNPDDPDFSIFNPSSILAAVTAATGTFTMLLGAVAAISLLVGGIGVMNIMLVTVTERTREIGIRKAIGAQRGDIVGQFLLEAVLLSMFGGLLGVAIGVVVGSLKFGTFQLVVAPYSVVVAFLVSVAIGLFFGIYPANRAAALRPIDALRYE
;
A
#
# COMPACT_ATOMS: atom_id res chain seq x y z
N MET A 1 -44.16 -14.52 32.74
CA MET A 1 -43.15 -13.62 33.41
C MET A 1 -43.04 -12.31 32.65
N SER A 2 -42.95 -11.16 33.36
CA SER A 2 -42.76 -9.90 32.69
C SER A 2 -41.30 -9.80 32.18
N VAL A 3 -41.07 -9.16 30.99
CA VAL A 3 -39.73 -8.97 30.41
C VAL A 3 -38.79 -8.27 31.40
N ARG A 4 -39.30 -7.35 32.23
CA ARG A 4 -38.57 -6.67 33.30
C ARG A 4 -38.00 -7.60 34.38
N GLU A 5 -38.77 -8.59 34.77
CA GLU A 5 -38.33 -9.59 35.78
C GLU A 5 -37.24 -10.50 35.15
N SER A 6 -37.42 -10.90 33.92
CA SER A 6 -36.44 -11.74 33.19
C SER A 6 -35.08 -11.01 33.06
N VAL A 7 -35.08 -9.71 32.74
CA VAL A 7 -33.86 -8.88 32.68
C VAL A 7 -33.21 -8.76 34.04
N ARG A 8 -33.99 -8.57 35.13
CA ARG A 8 -33.47 -8.44 36.50
C ARG A 8 -32.84 -9.75 36.99
N PHE A 9 -33.39 -10.87 36.63
CA PHE A 9 -32.85 -12.21 36.94
C PHE A 9 -31.57 -12.48 36.12
N ALA A 10 -31.54 -12.13 34.83
CA ALA A 10 -30.38 -12.29 33.97
C ALA A 10 -29.19 -11.44 34.46
N THR A 11 -29.42 -10.17 34.84
CA THR A 11 -28.35 -9.31 35.38
C THR A 11 -27.80 -9.84 36.71
N ARG A 12 -28.64 -10.38 37.60
CA ARG A 12 -28.19 -11.01 38.85
C ARG A 12 -27.37 -12.28 38.58
N GLY A 13 -27.72 -13.07 37.57
CA GLY A 13 -26.97 -14.27 37.15
C GLY A 13 -25.57 -13.94 36.67
N VAL A 14 -25.42 -12.87 35.88
CA VAL A 14 -24.12 -12.37 35.40
C VAL A 14 -23.23 -11.90 36.55
N VAL A 15 -23.79 -11.22 37.54
CA VAL A 15 -23.05 -10.64 38.71
C VAL A 15 -22.64 -11.72 39.72
N SER A 16 -23.35 -12.85 39.84
CA SER A 16 -23.06 -13.88 40.86
C SER A 16 -21.76 -14.65 40.58
N ASN A 17 -21.38 -14.81 39.30
CA ASN A 17 -20.17 -15.56 38.87
C ASN A 17 -19.27 -14.69 37.99
N LYS A 18 -18.73 -13.59 38.56
CA LYS A 18 -17.99 -12.54 37.85
C LYS A 18 -16.85 -13.03 36.96
N LEU A 19 -15.98 -13.90 37.49
CA LEU A 19 -14.83 -14.44 36.73
C LEU A 19 -15.26 -15.22 35.47
N ARG A 20 -16.32 -16.01 35.58
CA ARG A 20 -16.83 -16.85 34.49
C ARG A 20 -17.48 -15.99 33.40
N SER A 21 -18.31 -15.02 33.82
CA SER A 21 -18.96 -14.09 32.91
C SER A 21 -17.96 -13.20 32.18
N VAL A 22 -16.92 -12.70 32.86
CA VAL A 22 -15.87 -11.91 32.24
C VAL A 22 -15.08 -12.74 31.20
N LEU A 23 -14.73 -13.98 31.53
CA LEU A 23 -13.95 -14.83 30.61
C LEU A 23 -14.70 -15.14 29.32
N THR A 24 -16.02 -15.34 29.37
CA THR A 24 -16.83 -15.59 28.15
C THR A 24 -17.14 -14.34 27.37
N MET A 25 -17.45 -13.25 28.09
CA MET A 25 -17.65 -11.97 27.45
C MET A 25 -16.37 -11.50 26.74
N SER A 26 -15.17 -11.82 27.28
CA SER A 26 -13.90 -11.48 26.63
C SER A 26 -13.71 -12.16 25.29
N GLY A 27 -14.17 -13.41 25.11
CA GLY A 27 -14.11 -14.10 23.80
C GLY A 27 -14.95 -13.40 22.73
N ILE A 28 -16.18 -13.00 23.07
CA ILE A 28 -17.06 -12.25 22.16
C ILE A 28 -16.53 -10.82 21.94
N LEU A 29 -16.07 -10.16 23.00
CA LEU A 29 -15.50 -8.83 22.96
C LEU A 29 -14.31 -8.77 21.99
N ILE A 30 -13.35 -9.68 22.13
CA ILE A 30 -12.16 -9.75 21.28
C ILE A 30 -12.56 -10.01 19.82
N GLY A 31 -13.50 -10.95 19.59
CA GLY A 31 -13.98 -11.27 18.25
C GLY A 31 -14.64 -10.07 17.56
N VAL A 32 -15.54 -9.37 18.27
CA VAL A 32 -16.24 -8.19 17.75
C VAL A 32 -15.27 -7.02 17.51
N ALA A 33 -14.40 -6.74 18.49
CA ALA A 33 -13.40 -5.68 18.36
C ALA A 33 -12.45 -5.95 17.18
N ALA A 34 -11.98 -7.20 17.03
CA ALA A 34 -11.11 -7.60 15.93
C ALA A 34 -11.78 -7.38 14.55
N VAL A 35 -13.06 -7.74 14.40
CA VAL A 35 -13.81 -7.49 13.14
C VAL A 35 -13.84 -6.01 12.79
N ILE A 36 -14.16 -5.15 13.76
CA ILE A 36 -14.27 -3.70 13.53
C ILE A 36 -12.92 -3.10 13.17
N ILE A 37 -11.87 -3.41 13.95
CA ILE A 37 -10.51 -2.90 13.71
C ILE A 37 -9.99 -3.33 12.35
N LEU A 38 -10.26 -4.57 11.97
CA LEU A 38 -9.83 -5.13 10.70
C LEU A 38 -10.48 -4.44 9.50
N ILE A 39 -11.81 -4.28 9.54
CA ILE A 39 -12.54 -3.56 8.47
C ILE A 39 -12.07 -2.10 8.43
N ALA A 40 -11.84 -1.48 9.59
CA ALA A 40 -11.33 -0.12 9.67
C ALA A 40 -9.91 0.02 9.07
N ALA A 41 -9.03 -0.96 9.31
CA ALA A 41 -7.69 -0.99 8.73
C ALA A 41 -7.73 -1.17 7.20
N GLY A 42 -8.57 -2.08 6.69
CA GLY A 42 -8.76 -2.28 5.25
C GLY A 42 -9.28 -1.04 4.55
N ASN A 43 -10.29 -0.39 5.11
CA ASN A 43 -10.84 0.86 4.58
C ASN A 43 -9.82 2.01 4.66
N GLY A 44 -9.06 2.10 5.74
CA GLY A 44 -8.01 3.10 5.91
C GLY A 44 -6.90 2.95 4.89
N ALA A 45 -6.42 1.73 4.65
CA ALA A 45 -5.42 1.44 3.63
C ALA A 45 -5.93 1.80 2.22
N SER A 46 -7.15 1.39 1.88
CA SER A 46 -7.78 1.71 0.59
C SER A 46 -7.97 3.22 0.41
N ALA A 47 -8.37 3.94 1.46
CA ALA A 47 -8.53 5.40 1.41
C ALA A 47 -7.19 6.12 1.23
N ALA A 48 -6.14 5.69 1.93
CA ALA A 48 -4.80 6.26 1.81
C ALA A 48 -4.26 6.11 0.38
N ILE A 49 -4.41 4.92 -0.22
CA ILE A 49 -3.97 4.65 -1.59
C ILE A 49 -4.79 5.46 -2.59
N LYS A 50 -6.13 5.49 -2.42
CA LYS A 50 -7.01 6.29 -3.28
C LYS A 50 -6.64 7.77 -3.24
N ASN A 51 -6.33 8.31 -2.07
CA ASN A 51 -5.88 9.70 -1.94
C ASN A 51 -4.53 9.93 -2.63
N SER A 52 -3.57 9.02 -2.48
CA SER A 52 -2.28 9.11 -3.17
C SER A 52 -2.43 9.06 -4.69
N ILE A 53 -3.27 8.17 -5.21
CA ILE A 53 -3.54 8.06 -6.65
C ILE A 53 -4.32 9.29 -7.15
N SER A 54 -5.27 9.80 -6.38
CA SER A 54 -6.01 11.02 -6.75
C SER A 54 -5.10 12.25 -6.80
N ALA A 55 -4.05 12.29 -5.96
CA ALA A 55 -3.05 13.35 -6.00
C ALA A 55 -2.15 13.29 -7.24
N LEU A 56 -1.98 12.10 -7.83
CA LEU A 56 -1.23 11.87 -9.07
C LEU A 56 -2.08 12.04 -10.36
N GLY A 57 -3.41 12.25 -10.22
CA GLY A 57 -4.35 12.23 -11.34
C GLY A 57 -4.93 10.83 -11.57
N SER A 58 -6.17 10.61 -11.15
CA SER A 58 -6.81 9.28 -11.17
C SER A 58 -7.07 8.72 -12.58
N ASN A 59 -7.05 9.57 -13.60
CA ASN A 59 -7.27 9.23 -15.00
C ASN A 59 -6.09 9.63 -15.91
N THR A 60 -4.87 9.67 -15.34
CA THR A 60 -3.66 10.01 -16.08
C THR A 60 -2.83 8.76 -16.35
N LEU A 61 -2.44 8.56 -17.58
CA LEU A 61 -1.54 7.53 -18.05
C LEU A 61 -0.16 8.12 -18.28
N THR A 62 0.89 7.41 -17.94
CA THR A 62 2.26 7.82 -18.24
C THR A 62 2.90 6.80 -19.18
N VAL A 63 3.22 7.26 -20.39
CA VAL A 63 3.93 6.46 -21.38
C VAL A 63 5.41 6.70 -21.25
N THR A 64 6.21 5.64 -21.15
CA THR A 64 7.67 5.69 -21.07
C THR A 64 8.29 4.72 -22.09
N SER A 65 9.44 5.07 -22.68
CA SER A 65 10.16 4.17 -23.56
C SER A 65 10.85 3.05 -22.79
N ASN A 66 10.76 1.82 -23.28
CA ASN A 66 11.44 0.65 -22.69
C ASN A 66 12.97 0.70 -22.84
N SER A 67 13.50 1.60 -23.64
CA SER A 67 14.95 1.77 -23.82
C SER A 67 15.70 2.18 -22.54
N THR A 68 15.01 2.77 -21.58
CA THR A 68 15.58 3.13 -20.27
C THR A 68 15.80 1.91 -19.36
N ALA A 69 15.14 0.78 -19.61
CA ALA A 69 15.31 -0.44 -18.82
C ALA A 69 16.54 -1.29 -19.26
N ALA A 70 16.97 -1.17 -20.52
CA ALA A 70 18.10 -1.94 -21.05
C ALA A 70 19.47 -1.46 -20.57
N GLY A 71 19.60 -0.17 -20.18
CA GLY A 71 20.86 0.42 -19.70
C GLY A 71 21.30 -0.04 -18.29
N ARG A 72 20.45 -0.70 -17.53
CA ARG A 72 20.74 -1.12 -16.15
C ARG A 72 21.15 -2.58 -15.98
N ARG A 73 21.21 -3.36 -17.06
CA ARG A 73 21.55 -4.81 -17.02
C ARG A 73 22.97 -5.20 -17.42
N VAL A 74 23.86 -4.25 -17.70
CA VAL A 74 25.26 -4.59 -18.01
C VAL A 74 26.14 -4.28 -16.78
N GLY A 75 26.22 -5.25 -15.89
CA GLY A 75 27.18 -5.20 -14.78
C GLY A 75 26.85 -6.20 -13.67
N GLY A 76 26.98 -7.52 -13.94
CA GLY A 76 26.86 -8.50 -12.86
C GLY A 76 26.58 -9.89 -13.38
N GLY A 77 27.61 -10.57 -13.88
CA GLY A 77 27.55 -12.00 -14.16
C GLY A 77 27.34 -12.82 -12.90
N GLY A 78 26.39 -13.75 -12.93
CA GLY A 78 26.19 -14.72 -11.85
C GLY A 78 24.86 -15.44 -12.03
N ALA A 79 24.93 -16.66 -12.45
CA ALA A 79 23.85 -17.62 -12.69
C ALA A 79 22.85 -17.74 -11.55
N GLY A 80 21.57 -17.89 -11.85
CA GLY A 80 20.61 -18.47 -10.91
C GLY A 80 19.17 -18.02 -11.08
N ARG A 81 18.41 -18.77 -11.82
CA ARG A 81 16.97 -19.10 -11.70
C ARG A 81 16.10 -18.25 -10.77
N GLY A 82 14.98 -17.73 -11.30
CA GLY A 82 13.82 -17.43 -10.48
C GLY A 82 12.96 -16.32 -11.06
N ALA A 83 11.89 -16.68 -11.73
CA ALA A 83 10.75 -15.82 -12.00
C ALA A 83 10.20 -15.30 -10.65
N GLY A 84 10.01 -13.99 -10.51
CA GLY A 84 9.34 -13.42 -9.36
C GLY A 84 10.00 -12.18 -8.79
N ALA A 85 9.89 -11.06 -9.44
CA ALA A 85 10.34 -9.80 -8.85
C ALA A 85 9.50 -8.61 -9.32
N VAL A 86 8.22 -8.61 -8.94
CA VAL A 86 7.42 -7.39 -8.80
C VAL A 86 6.65 -7.52 -7.48
N GLY A 87 7.33 -7.44 -6.37
CA GLY A 87 6.73 -7.59 -5.02
C GLY A 87 7.61 -7.12 -3.87
N GLY A 88 8.72 -6.41 -4.15
CA GLY A 88 9.74 -6.12 -3.16
C GLY A 88 9.69 -4.72 -2.51
N GLY A 89 8.56 -4.06 -2.39
CA GLY A 89 8.48 -2.72 -1.81
C GLY A 89 7.50 -2.51 -0.65
N LEU A 90 6.59 -3.44 -0.40
CA LEU A 90 5.54 -3.28 0.63
C LEU A 90 5.66 -4.24 1.84
N GLY A 91 6.69 -5.09 1.90
CA GLY A 91 6.87 -6.08 2.96
C GLY A 91 7.61 -5.60 4.21
N GLY A 92 8.13 -4.39 4.25
CA GLY A 92 8.95 -3.87 5.35
C GLY A 92 8.21 -3.21 6.52
N ALA A 93 6.92 -2.99 6.43
CA ALA A 93 6.16 -2.23 7.43
C ALA A 93 5.36 -3.08 8.44
N PHE A 94 5.31 -4.42 8.30
CA PHE A 94 4.48 -5.27 9.18
C PHE A 94 5.21 -6.36 9.95
N GLY A 95 6.57 -6.32 10.01
CA GLY A 95 7.38 -7.33 10.69
C GLY A 95 8.14 -6.84 11.92
N GLY A 96 7.50 -6.23 12.91
CA GLY A 96 8.19 -5.76 14.10
C GLY A 96 7.34 -5.67 15.37
N ALA A 97 6.62 -6.73 15.75
CA ALA A 97 6.09 -6.85 17.10
C ALA A 97 5.71 -8.31 17.39
N GLY A 98 6.61 -9.06 18.05
CA GLY A 98 6.28 -10.39 18.53
C GLY A 98 7.50 -11.22 18.85
N GLY A 99 8.16 -10.96 19.99
CA GLY A 99 9.25 -11.82 20.45
C GLY A 99 9.73 -11.44 21.84
N ALA A 100 8.87 -11.53 22.83
CA ALA A 100 9.29 -11.55 24.23
C ALA A 100 8.91 -12.91 24.82
N GLY A 101 9.89 -13.66 25.31
CA GLY A 101 9.61 -14.79 26.20
C GLY A 101 10.44 -16.04 25.92
N GLY A 102 11.57 -16.17 26.55
CA GLY A 102 12.32 -17.42 26.60
C GLY A 102 13.58 -17.32 27.46
N ALA A 103 13.39 -17.15 28.75
CA ALA A 103 14.47 -17.32 29.74
C ALA A 103 14.91 -18.78 29.77
N ARG A 104 16.21 -19.04 29.60
CA ARG A 104 16.90 -20.22 30.17
C ARG A 104 18.26 -19.83 30.68
N ALA A 105 18.38 -20.04 31.96
CA ALA A 105 19.57 -19.93 32.76
C ALA A 105 20.61 -21.04 32.44
N GLY A 106 21.88 -20.73 32.69
CA GLY A 106 22.83 -21.74 33.09
C GLY A 106 24.15 -21.74 32.33
N GLY A 107 25.24 -21.41 33.02
CA GLY A 107 26.56 -21.89 32.67
C GLY A 107 27.71 -20.89 32.81
N ALA A 108 28.25 -20.84 34.01
CA ALA A 108 29.45 -20.08 34.37
C ALA A 108 30.73 -20.65 33.72
N GLY A 109 31.74 -19.80 33.53
CA GLY A 109 33.12 -20.30 33.56
C GLY A 109 34.08 -19.62 32.57
N GLY A 110 35.06 -18.88 33.07
CA GLY A 110 36.36 -18.81 32.45
C GLY A 110 36.89 -17.46 32.04
N ALA A 111 37.42 -16.73 33.03
CA ALA A 111 38.35 -15.63 32.84
C ALA A 111 39.68 -16.12 32.22
N ARG A 112 40.27 -15.32 31.33
CA ARG A 112 41.71 -15.03 31.39
C ARG A 112 42.11 -13.85 30.53
N ALA A 113 42.92 -13.07 31.11
CA ALA A 113 43.57 -11.83 30.73
C ALA A 113 44.78 -12.01 29.78
N GLY A 114 45.22 -10.90 29.21
CA GLY A 114 46.59 -10.64 28.73
C GLY A 114 46.65 -10.49 27.22
N GLY A 115 47.16 -9.46 26.64
CA GLY A 115 48.34 -8.72 26.82
C GLY A 115 48.57 -7.80 25.62
N ALA A 116 49.16 -6.72 25.92
CA ALA A 116 49.54 -5.58 25.09
C ALA A 116 50.64 -5.89 24.04
N GLY A 117 50.73 -4.98 23.05
CA GLY A 117 52.02 -4.57 22.52
C GLY A 117 52.20 -4.68 21.03
N GLY A 118 52.59 -3.53 20.40
CA GLY A 118 53.57 -3.55 19.41
C GLY A 118 53.32 -2.76 18.14
N ALA A 119 53.81 -1.53 18.14
CA ALA A 119 54.00 -0.67 16.96
C ALA A 119 55.10 -1.20 16.05
N GLY A 120 55.07 -0.91 14.75
CA GLY A 120 56.16 -1.16 13.84
C GLY A 120 55.91 -0.57 12.45
N ALA A 121 56.61 0.54 12.21
CA ALA A 121 56.69 1.25 10.91
C ALA A 121 57.74 0.64 9.95
N GLY A 122 57.65 0.93 8.68
CA GLY A 122 58.63 0.76 7.61
C GLY A 122 57.99 0.22 6.32
N GLY A 123 57.95 0.91 5.18
CA GLY A 123 58.99 1.64 4.50
C GLY A 123 59.57 0.76 3.39
N GLY A 124 59.36 1.08 2.10
CA GLY A 124 60.13 0.44 1.05
C GLY A 124 59.51 0.52 -0.36
N ALA A 125 60.01 1.47 -1.13
CA ALA A 125 59.78 1.62 -2.56
C ALA A 125 60.58 0.57 -3.37
N GLY A 126 60.11 0.20 -4.56
CA GLY A 126 60.85 -0.63 -5.49
C GLY A 126 60.20 -0.72 -6.88
N ALA A 127 60.71 0.09 -7.80
CA ALA A 127 60.42 0.05 -9.22
C ALA A 127 61.12 -1.16 -9.91
N GLY A 128 60.56 -1.69 -10.98
CA GLY A 128 61.19 -2.72 -11.79
C GLY A 128 60.42 -3.09 -13.06
N SER A 129 60.82 -2.43 -14.13
CA SER A 129 60.53 -2.68 -15.55
C SER A 129 60.95 -4.05 -16.05
N GLY A 130 60.22 -4.66 -17.04
CA GLY A 130 60.72 -5.81 -17.78
C GLY A 130 59.80 -6.30 -18.88
N ALA A 131 60.06 -5.87 -20.09
CA ALA A 131 59.49 -6.39 -21.36
C ALA A 131 60.18 -7.68 -21.80
N ARG A 132 59.45 -8.56 -22.52
CA ARG A 132 59.86 -9.41 -23.66
C ARG A 132 58.79 -10.46 -23.92
N ALA A 133 58.09 -10.51 -25.05
CA ALA A 133 58.40 -10.92 -26.46
C ALA A 133 58.68 -12.44 -26.62
N GLY A 134 57.89 -13.06 -27.49
CA GLY A 134 58.23 -14.26 -28.28
C GLY A 134 57.45 -15.51 -27.86
N GLY A 135 56.73 -16.16 -28.73
CA GLY A 135 56.98 -16.80 -29.92
C GLY A 135 56.19 -18.09 -29.99
N GLY A 136 55.45 -18.36 -30.97
CA GLY A 136 55.25 -19.37 -31.92
C GLY A 136 55.18 -20.87 -31.49
N GLY A 137 54.18 -21.59 -32.02
CA GLY A 137 54.15 -23.04 -32.07
C GLY A 137 52.89 -23.59 -32.66
N ALA A 138 52.96 -23.98 -33.95
CA ALA A 138 51.96 -24.73 -34.65
C ALA A 138 52.06 -26.23 -34.33
N GLY A 139 50.96 -26.96 -34.41
CA GLY A 139 50.89 -28.43 -34.39
C GLY A 139 49.42 -28.90 -34.27
N GLY A 140 48.81 -29.34 -35.16
CA GLY A 140 48.22 -30.27 -35.99
C GLY A 140 47.81 -31.59 -35.26
N GLY A 141 46.55 -31.99 -35.45
CA GLY A 141 46.03 -33.27 -35.03
C GLY A 141 44.56 -33.44 -35.43
N ALA A 142 44.33 -34.14 -36.52
CA ALA A 142 43.01 -34.53 -37.02
C ALA A 142 42.42 -35.68 -36.21
N GLY A 143 41.09 -35.68 -36.02
CA GLY A 143 40.35 -36.81 -35.47
C GLY A 143 38.86 -36.56 -35.53
N GLY A 144 38.15 -37.18 -36.45
CA GLY A 144 36.76 -37.01 -36.76
C GLY A 144 35.79 -37.59 -35.73
N GLY A 145 34.57 -37.11 -35.84
CA GLY A 145 33.42 -37.64 -35.14
C GLY A 145 32.18 -36.82 -35.49
N ALA A 146 31.44 -37.25 -36.51
CA ALA A 146 30.15 -36.72 -36.86
C ALA A 146 29.09 -37.09 -35.82
N ALA A 147 28.37 -36.08 -35.31
CA ALA A 147 27.02 -36.25 -34.77
C ALA A 147 26.32 -34.88 -34.80
N GLY A 148 25.16 -34.82 -35.44
CA GLY A 148 24.34 -33.68 -35.67
C GLY A 148 24.00 -32.85 -34.46
N GLY A 149 24.37 -31.58 -34.55
CA GLY A 149 23.95 -30.59 -33.63
C GLY A 149 23.25 -29.48 -34.39
N GLY A 150 21.99 -29.28 -34.12
CA GLY A 150 21.20 -28.20 -34.67
C GLY A 150 21.95 -26.90 -34.58
N VAL A 151 22.08 -26.22 -35.68
CA VAL A 151 22.55 -24.87 -35.80
C VAL A 151 21.51 -24.03 -35.08
N GLY A 152 21.72 -23.78 -33.78
CA GLY A 152 21.11 -22.68 -33.11
C GLY A 152 21.55 -21.45 -33.89
N THR A 153 20.68 -20.89 -34.69
CA THR A 153 20.78 -19.53 -35.15
C THR A 153 20.98 -18.68 -33.93
N VAL A 154 22.21 -18.28 -33.64
CA VAL A 154 22.45 -17.11 -32.84
C VAL A 154 21.82 -16.00 -33.66
N ASP A 155 20.59 -15.68 -33.25
CA ASP A 155 19.93 -14.46 -33.67
C ASP A 155 20.80 -13.31 -33.14
N ASN A 156 21.82 -12.95 -33.93
CA ASN A 156 22.48 -11.67 -33.89
C ASN A 156 21.49 -10.65 -34.46
N GLY A 157 20.26 -10.64 -33.84
CA GLY A 157 19.35 -9.54 -34.00
C GLY A 157 20.15 -8.31 -33.65
N THR A 158 20.50 -7.51 -34.61
CA THR A 158 20.75 -6.11 -34.44
C THR A 158 19.68 -5.65 -33.49
N GLN A 159 20.04 -5.40 -32.24
CA GLN A 159 19.13 -4.69 -31.32
C GLN A 159 18.93 -3.33 -31.98
N THR A 160 17.94 -3.26 -32.84
CA THR A 160 17.39 -1.98 -33.28
C THR A 160 17.02 -1.29 -32.00
N ARG A 161 17.75 -0.23 -31.70
CA ARG A 161 17.49 0.64 -30.57
C ARG A 161 16.00 0.98 -30.66
N SER A 162 15.22 0.56 -29.68
CA SER A 162 13.78 0.86 -29.62
C SER A 162 13.59 2.34 -29.94
N PRO A 163 12.71 2.69 -30.89
CA PRO A 163 12.44 4.09 -31.16
C PRO A 163 12.09 4.79 -29.88
N ALA A 164 12.76 5.87 -29.62
CA ALA A 164 12.48 6.64 -28.40
C ALA A 164 11.26 7.52 -28.65
N LEU A 165 10.48 7.77 -27.61
CA LEU A 165 9.34 8.66 -27.68
C LEU A 165 9.73 10.04 -28.21
N THR A 166 8.98 10.54 -29.18
CA THR A 166 9.23 11.82 -29.85
C THR A 166 8.11 12.81 -29.61
N LEU A 167 8.34 14.08 -29.91
CA LEU A 167 7.27 15.09 -29.86
C LEU A 167 6.16 14.80 -30.87
N ALA A 168 6.49 14.19 -32.02
CA ALA A 168 5.50 13.79 -33.03
C ALA A 168 4.55 12.70 -32.51
N ASP A 169 5.02 11.81 -31.63
CA ASP A 169 4.16 10.80 -30.98
C ASP A 169 3.17 11.46 -30.02
N ALA A 170 3.64 12.42 -29.24
CA ALA A 170 2.76 13.19 -28.38
C ALA A 170 1.71 13.99 -29.15
N GLN A 171 2.06 14.50 -30.36
CA GLN A 171 1.13 15.19 -31.23
C GLN A 171 0.09 14.24 -31.87
N ALA A 172 0.50 13.04 -32.26
CA ALA A 172 -0.41 12.03 -32.83
C ALA A 172 -1.47 11.58 -31.80
N LEU A 173 -1.10 11.48 -30.51
CA LEU A 173 -2.03 11.17 -29.43
C LEU A 173 -3.05 12.29 -29.12
N GLN A 174 -2.88 13.49 -29.69
CA GLN A 174 -3.83 14.59 -29.55
C GLN A 174 -4.92 14.55 -30.65
N ASP A 175 -4.83 13.64 -31.62
CA ASP A 175 -5.83 13.52 -32.67
C ASP A 175 -7.10 12.83 -32.11
N PRO A 176 -8.24 13.53 -32.01
CA PRO A 176 -9.46 12.96 -31.48
C PRO A 176 -10.08 11.87 -32.36
N VAL A 177 -9.59 11.70 -33.58
CA VAL A 177 -10.03 10.60 -34.47
C VAL A 177 -9.32 9.31 -34.13
N GLN A 178 -8.04 9.37 -33.75
CA GLN A 178 -7.23 8.22 -33.41
C GLN A 178 -7.33 7.84 -31.92
N ALA A 179 -7.52 8.84 -31.05
CA ALA A 179 -7.62 8.64 -29.61
C ALA A 179 -8.79 9.46 -29.02
N PRO A 180 -10.05 9.05 -29.27
CA PRO A 180 -11.25 9.77 -28.83
C PRO A 180 -11.42 9.85 -27.32
N ASP A 181 -10.88 8.89 -26.55
CA ASP A 181 -10.94 8.86 -25.10
C ASP A 181 -9.79 9.64 -24.43
N VAL A 182 -8.88 10.23 -25.22
CA VAL A 182 -7.78 11.08 -24.76
C VAL A 182 -8.20 12.54 -24.82
N VAL A 183 -8.19 13.23 -23.67
CA VAL A 183 -8.58 14.66 -23.57
C VAL A 183 -7.38 15.58 -23.64
N SER A 184 -6.24 15.17 -23.10
CA SER A 184 -5.06 16.01 -22.99
C SER A 184 -3.79 15.19 -23.02
N VAL A 185 -2.78 15.68 -23.73
CA VAL A 185 -1.44 15.07 -23.84
C VAL A 185 -0.39 16.10 -23.49
N ALA A 186 0.57 15.71 -22.68
CA ALA A 186 1.71 16.54 -22.30
C ALA A 186 3.01 15.76 -22.47
N PRO A 187 3.86 16.16 -23.44
CA PRO A 187 5.21 15.64 -23.56
C PRO A 187 6.07 16.10 -22.37
N VAL A 188 6.91 15.23 -21.86
CA VAL A 188 7.78 15.50 -20.70
C VAL A 188 9.23 15.13 -21.01
N VAL A 189 10.14 16.05 -20.70
CA VAL A 189 11.59 15.83 -20.67
C VAL A 189 12.09 16.07 -19.26
N ASN A 190 12.82 15.10 -18.71
CA ASN A 190 13.41 15.23 -17.38
C ASN A 190 14.85 15.66 -17.47
N ALA A 191 15.19 16.80 -16.87
CA ALA A 191 16.57 17.18 -16.62
C ALA A 191 17.06 16.54 -15.32
N THR A 192 18.18 15.85 -15.40
CA THR A 192 18.78 15.14 -14.24
C THR A 192 19.94 15.96 -13.67
N ALA A 193 20.19 15.74 -12.35
CA ALA A 193 21.29 16.40 -11.63
C ALA A 193 21.24 17.94 -11.74
N VAL A 194 20.06 18.52 -11.54
CA VAL A 194 19.84 19.97 -11.53
C VAL A 194 20.02 20.50 -10.12
N THR A 195 20.83 21.53 -9.97
CA THR A 195 21.00 22.26 -8.71
C THR A 195 20.38 23.65 -8.87
N ALA A 196 19.45 23.98 -7.99
CA ALA A 196 18.89 25.32 -7.86
C ALA A 196 19.73 26.14 -6.93
N THR A 197 20.04 27.39 -7.32
CA THR A 197 20.80 28.35 -6.51
C THR A 197 20.12 29.72 -6.51
N ASP A 198 20.00 30.30 -5.31
CA ASP A 198 19.49 31.67 -5.13
C ASP A 198 20.16 32.31 -3.92
N ALA A 199 20.67 33.54 -4.09
CA ALA A 199 21.28 34.38 -3.04
C ALA A 199 22.27 33.63 -2.12
N GLY A 200 22.98 32.62 -2.62
CA GLY A 200 23.95 31.82 -1.88
C GLY A 200 23.38 30.56 -1.23
N ALA A 201 22.07 30.36 -1.24
CA ALA A 201 21.44 29.07 -0.93
C ALA A 201 21.53 28.13 -2.15
N SER A 202 21.68 26.84 -1.91
CA SER A 202 21.66 25.83 -2.98
C SER A 202 20.88 24.60 -2.57
N HIS A 203 20.13 24.02 -3.52
CA HIS A 203 19.34 22.83 -3.32
C HIS A 203 19.44 21.92 -4.56
N ALA A 204 19.69 20.63 -4.35
CA ALA A 204 19.65 19.65 -5.43
C ALA A 204 18.19 19.29 -5.70
N VAL A 205 17.68 19.64 -6.88
CA VAL A 205 16.29 19.42 -7.27
C VAL A 205 16.06 17.93 -7.53
N GLY A 206 15.06 17.36 -6.86
CA GLY A 206 14.71 15.95 -7.01
C GLY A 206 14.19 15.62 -8.41
N THR A 207 13.33 16.48 -8.98
CA THR A 207 12.76 16.30 -10.32
C THR A 207 12.65 17.64 -11.04
N PHE A 208 13.22 17.76 -12.23
CA PHE A 208 13.08 18.94 -13.09
C PHE A 208 12.42 18.54 -14.42
N ASN A 209 11.17 18.95 -14.62
CA ASN A 209 10.36 18.58 -15.77
C ASN A 209 10.21 19.74 -16.74
N GLY A 210 10.62 19.53 -17.99
CA GLY A 210 10.24 20.36 -19.13
C GLY A 210 8.98 19.81 -19.79
N THR A 211 7.91 20.62 -19.87
CA THR A 211 6.61 20.13 -20.36
C THR A 211 5.76 21.26 -20.95
N THR A 212 4.53 20.94 -21.34
CA THR A 212 3.52 21.88 -21.84
C THR A 212 2.56 22.32 -20.71
N PRO A 213 1.81 23.44 -20.85
CA PRO A 213 0.83 23.88 -19.85
C PRO A 213 -0.23 22.85 -19.52
N SER A 214 -0.57 21.94 -20.45
CA SER A 214 -1.51 20.84 -20.25
C SER A 214 -1.08 19.86 -19.17
N TYR A 215 0.22 19.75 -18.87
CA TYR A 215 0.75 18.88 -17.83
C TYR A 215 0.16 19.17 -16.46
N LEU A 216 -0.02 20.44 -16.10
CA LEU A 216 -0.59 20.83 -14.81
C LEU A 216 -1.99 20.25 -14.60
N VAL A 217 -2.79 20.23 -15.69
CA VAL A 217 -4.12 19.63 -15.66
C VAL A 217 -4.05 18.11 -15.58
N ASN A 218 -3.09 17.49 -16.28
CA ASN A 218 -2.92 16.05 -16.30
C ASN A 218 -2.47 15.52 -14.93
N ASP A 219 -1.47 16.17 -14.33
CA ASP A 219 -0.90 15.78 -13.04
C ASP A 219 -1.68 16.33 -11.83
N ASN A 220 -2.84 16.97 -12.10
CA ASN A 220 -3.65 17.60 -11.06
C ASN A 220 -2.85 18.60 -10.20
N ASP A 221 -1.98 19.38 -10.84
CA ASP A 221 -1.17 20.40 -10.20
C ASP A 221 -1.90 21.72 -10.12
N ALA A 222 -1.93 22.32 -8.94
CA ALA A 222 -2.46 23.65 -8.72
C ALA A 222 -1.32 24.59 -8.30
N VAL A 223 -1.46 25.86 -8.70
CA VAL A 223 -0.53 26.93 -8.28
C VAL A 223 -1.10 27.58 -7.01
N ALA A 224 -0.30 27.57 -5.93
CA ALA A 224 -0.65 28.15 -4.63
C ALA A 224 -0.43 29.68 -4.61
N ALA A 225 0.61 30.16 -5.28
CA ALA A 225 0.93 31.60 -5.40
C ALA A 225 1.53 31.88 -6.77
N GLY A 226 1.25 33.04 -7.34
CA GLY A 226 1.68 33.41 -8.69
C GLY A 226 0.71 32.91 -9.77
N ALA A 227 1.23 32.56 -10.94
CA ALA A 227 0.44 32.09 -12.08
C ALA A 227 1.13 30.90 -12.78
N PRO A 228 0.38 30.01 -13.45
CA PRO A 228 0.98 29.00 -14.31
C PRO A 228 1.63 29.64 -15.54
N PHE A 229 2.63 28.98 -16.11
CA PHE A 229 3.15 29.40 -17.42
C PHE A 229 2.13 29.10 -18.52
N THR A 230 2.17 29.87 -19.58
CA THR A 230 1.19 29.87 -20.65
C THR A 230 1.71 29.18 -21.91
N GLN A 231 0.82 28.93 -22.89
CA GLN A 231 1.24 28.48 -24.21
C GLN A 231 2.15 29.50 -24.91
N SER A 232 1.97 30.78 -24.65
CA SER A 232 2.88 31.83 -25.16
C SER A 232 4.31 31.68 -24.60
N ASP A 233 4.45 31.31 -23.33
CA ASP A 233 5.76 31.05 -22.72
C ASP A 233 6.44 29.84 -23.35
N TYR A 234 5.67 28.82 -23.66
CA TYR A 234 6.13 27.63 -24.37
C TYR A 234 6.62 27.98 -25.78
N ASP A 235 5.79 28.72 -26.54
CA ASP A 235 6.10 29.09 -27.95
C ASP A 235 7.26 30.08 -28.07
N GLN A 236 7.46 30.94 -27.06
CA GLN A 236 8.54 31.93 -27.01
C GLN A 236 9.81 31.40 -26.35
N HIS A 237 9.84 30.14 -25.93
CA HIS A 237 10.95 29.53 -25.21
C HIS A 237 11.33 30.32 -23.93
N SER A 238 10.32 30.88 -23.25
CA SER A 238 10.52 31.71 -22.07
C SER A 238 11.11 30.89 -20.92
N ARG A 239 12.20 31.39 -20.32
CA ARG A 239 12.80 30.75 -19.14
C ARG A 239 12.04 31.08 -17.87
N VAL A 240 10.85 30.50 -17.76
CA VAL A 240 10.00 30.62 -16.60
C VAL A 240 9.89 29.26 -15.91
N ALA A 241 9.68 29.25 -14.60
CA ALA A 241 9.58 28.02 -13.83
C ALA A 241 8.48 28.10 -12.76
N LEU A 242 7.82 26.98 -12.53
CA LEU A 242 6.99 26.71 -11.36
C LEU A 242 7.82 25.86 -10.39
N VAL A 243 7.84 26.26 -9.14
CA VAL A 243 8.70 25.61 -8.13
C VAL A 243 7.82 24.94 -7.09
N GLY A 244 8.18 23.74 -6.69
CA GLY A 244 7.53 23.02 -5.60
C GLY A 244 7.94 23.54 -4.22
N LEU A 245 7.14 23.25 -3.20
CA LEU A 245 7.28 23.82 -1.87
C LEU A 245 8.64 23.48 -1.23
N THR A 246 9.15 22.28 -1.39
CA THR A 246 10.44 21.85 -0.81
C THR A 246 11.62 22.63 -1.41
N VAL A 247 11.63 22.81 -2.74
CA VAL A 247 12.67 23.62 -3.40
C VAL A 247 12.57 25.07 -2.94
N ALA A 248 11.35 25.64 -2.92
CA ALA A 248 11.13 27.02 -2.53
C ALA A 248 11.58 27.29 -1.07
N THR A 249 11.16 26.43 -0.13
CA THR A 249 11.54 26.57 1.29
C THR A 249 13.04 26.36 1.53
N SER A 250 13.69 25.52 0.71
CA SER A 250 15.14 25.29 0.78
C SER A 250 15.96 26.51 0.31
N LEU A 251 15.43 27.29 -0.63
CA LEU A 251 16.13 28.47 -1.19
C LEU A 251 15.85 29.75 -0.40
N VAL A 252 14.56 30.06 -0.15
CA VAL A 252 14.20 31.34 0.47
C VAL A 252 13.71 31.20 1.92
N GLY A 253 13.53 29.96 2.41
CA GLY A 253 13.01 29.71 3.76
C GLY A 253 11.53 30.03 3.91
N GLY A 254 11.04 29.98 5.15
CA GLY A 254 9.67 30.36 5.50
C GLY A 254 8.62 29.43 4.84
N ASP A 255 7.58 30.03 4.27
CA ASP A 255 6.49 29.34 3.54
C ASP A 255 6.77 29.19 2.02
N GLY A 256 7.96 29.60 1.56
CA GLY A 256 8.38 29.52 0.17
C GLY A 256 7.71 30.57 -0.76
N THR A 257 6.74 31.33 -0.32
CA THR A 257 6.00 32.27 -1.20
C THR A 257 6.87 33.42 -1.72
N ALA A 258 7.91 33.79 -0.99
CA ALA A 258 8.85 34.85 -1.37
C ALA A 258 9.65 34.55 -2.65
N ILE A 259 9.67 33.29 -3.12
CA ILE A 259 10.37 32.89 -4.34
C ILE A 259 9.65 33.37 -5.62
N VAL A 260 8.34 33.64 -5.55
CA VAL A 260 7.56 34.05 -6.70
C VAL A 260 7.99 35.46 -7.15
N GLY A 261 8.33 35.59 -8.42
CA GLY A 261 8.84 36.81 -9.02
C GLY A 261 10.36 36.96 -8.90
N GLN A 262 11.06 36.05 -8.24
CA GLN A 262 12.54 36.04 -8.20
C GLN A 262 13.12 35.25 -9.38
N THR A 263 14.41 35.48 -9.62
CA THR A 263 15.18 34.75 -10.61
C THR A 263 16.09 33.76 -9.91
N VAL A 264 15.83 32.47 -10.15
CA VAL A 264 16.57 31.34 -9.60
C VAL A 264 17.49 30.76 -10.68
N GLN A 265 18.69 30.39 -10.34
CA GLN A 265 19.63 29.73 -11.25
C GLN A 265 19.49 28.20 -11.14
N PHE A 266 19.22 27.57 -12.27
CA PHE A 266 19.27 26.11 -12.39
C PHE A 266 20.49 25.71 -13.22
N ASN A 267 21.45 25.04 -12.59
CA ASN A 267 22.76 24.75 -13.17
C ASN A 267 23.46 26.00 -13.76
N GLY A 268 23.32 27.17 -13.10
CA GLY A 268 23.88 28.43 -13.54
C GLY A 268 23.10 29.16 -14.64
N ILE A 269 21.91 28.68 -14.99
CA ILE A 269 21.04 29.31 -15.99
C ILE A 269 19.84 29.95 -15.29
N ASP A 270 19.63 31.23 -15.56
CA ASP A 270 18.60 32.05 -14.95
C ASP A 270 17.19 31.66 -15.46
N TYR A 271 16.28 31.41 -14.53
CA TYR A 271 14.84 31.22 -14.76
C TYR A 271 14.04 32.13 -13.84
N ALA A 272 13.01 32.80 -14.37
CA ALA A 272 12.09 33.59 -13.58
C ALA A 272 11.05 32.65 -12.93
N VAL A 273 10.93 32.66 -11.62
CA VAL A 273 9.90 31.88 -10.91
C VAL A 273 8.58 32.60 -11.01
N VAL A 274 7.64 32.05 -11.79
CA VAL A 274 6.31 32.65 -12.02
C VAL A 274 5.26 32.16 -11.05
N GLY A 275 5.50 31.01 -10.39
CA GLY A 275 4.55 30.49 -9.40
C GLY A 275 5.13 29.42 -8.51
N LEU A 276 4.45 29.25 -7.36
CA LEU A 276 4.68 28.21 -6.37
C LEU A 276 3.58 27.16 -6.49
N LEU A 277 3.95 25.90 -6.61
CA LEU A 277 3.01 24.78 -6.67
C LEU A 277 2.38 24.51 -5.30
N THR A 278 1.12 24.06 -5.31
CA THR A 278 0.47 23.57 -4.11
C THR A 278 1.14 22.28 -3.64
N SER A 279 1.38 22.16 -2.33
CA SER A 279 2.01 20.97 -1.76
C SER A 279 1.12 19.74 -1.96
N LYS A 280 1.73 18.66 -2.48
CA LYS A 280 1.16 17.30 -2.54
C LYS A 280 1.66 16.43 -1.39
N GLY A 281 2.65 16.90 -0.65
CA GLY A 281 3.28 16.19 0.45
C GLY A 281 4.24 15.09 0.00
N SER A 282 4.76 14.35 0.96
CA SER A 282 5.62 13.19 0.68
C SER A 282 4.82 11.88 0.72
N THR A 283 5.00 11.06 -0.31
CA THR A 283 4.39 9.73 -0.40
C THR A 283 5.49 8.68 -0.19
N GLY A 284 5.67 8.22 1.04
CA GLY A 284 6.76 7.31 1.38
C GLY A 284 8.13 7.99 1.33
N PRO A 285 9.14 7.38 0.67
CA PRO A 285 10.51 7.92 0.61
C PRO A 285 10.69 9.05 -0.43
N GLN A 286 9.68 9.33 -1.26
CA GLN A 286 9.74 10.37 -2.28
C GLN A 286 8.98 11.61 -1.84
N ASP A 287 9.65 12.75 -1.93
CA ASP A 287 9.05 14.07 -1.73
C ASP A 287 8.53 14.59 -3.08
N GLN A 288 7.21 14.69 -3.18
CA GLN A 288 6.54 15.18 -4.41
C GLN A 288 6.64 16.70 -4.55
N ASP A 289 7.02 17.39 -3.50
CA ASP A 289 7.18 18.83 -3.48
C ASP A 289 8.62 19.25 -3.85
N ASP A 290 9.55 18.28 -3.97
CA ASP A 290 10.93 18.55 -4.45
C ASP A 290 11.00 18.45 -5.98
N ARG A 291 10.34 19.38 -6.65
CA ARG A 291 10.24 19.44 -8.11
C ARG A 291 10.18 20.86 -8.67
N VAL A 292 10.54 20.96 -9.95
CA VAL A 292 10.43 22.16 -10.76
C VAL A 292 9.78 21.80 -12.09
N ILE A 293 8.89 22.64 -12.57
CA ILE A 293 8.20 22.48 -13.87
C ILE A 293 8.46 23.74 -14.70
N ALA A 294 8.92 23.55 -15.94
CA ALA A 294 9.22 24.65 -16.86
C ALA A 294 8.74 24.31 -18.29
N PRO A 295 8.63 25.28 -19.20
CA PRO A 295 8.31 25.00 -20.60
C PRO A 295 9.33 24.03 -21.21
N LEU A 296 8.84 22.99 -21.92
CA LEU A 296 9.67 21.98 -22.57
C LEU A 296 10.75 22.60 -23.46
N THR A 297 10.35 23.61 -24.25
CA THR A 297 11.23 24.33 -25.18
C THR A 297 12.40 25.00 -24.46
N ALA A 298 12.11 25.70 -23.36
CA ALA A 298 13.15 26.34 -22.54
C ALA A 298 14.10 25.30 -21.91
N VAL A 299 13.59 24.17 -21.47
CA VAL A 299 14.41 23.08 -20.89
C VAL A 299 15.29 22.41 -21.94
N GLN A 300 14.76 22.19 -23.15
CA GLN A 300 15.53 21.66 -24.27
C GLN A 300 16.63 22.62 -24.71
N ASP A 301 16.34 23.91 -24.75
CA ASP A 301 17.34 24.93 -25.14
C ASP A 301 18.49 25.02 -24.14
N THR A 302 18.26 24.73 -22.85
CA THR A 302 19.18 25.10 -21.79
C THR A 302 19.83 23.94 -21.04
N LEU A 303 19.03 22.87 -20.76
CA LEU A 303 19.45 21.82 -19.83
C LEU A 303 19.63 20.45 -20.50
N THR A 304 18.74 20.05 -21.41
CA THR A 304 18.74 18.67 -21.94
C THR A 304 19.16 18.57 -23.41
N GLY A 305 19.08 19.66 -24.15
CA GLY A 305 19.17 19.63 -25.61
C GLY A 305 17.91 19.06 -26.27
N TYR A 306 17.84 19.21 -27.59
CA TYR A 306 16.75 18.63 -28.39
C TYR A 306 16.97 17.14 -28.57
N GLY A 307 16.03 16.36 -28.05
CA GLY A 307 16.13 14.90 -28.05
C GLY A 307 14.79 14.22 -27.83
N ASN A 308 14.90 13.00 -27.40
CA ASN A 308 13.75 12.15 -27.11
C ASN A 308 13.04 12.61 -25.84
N LEU A 309 11.73 12.38 -25.78
CA LEU A 309 10.95 12.59 -24.58
C LEU A 309 11.31 11.53 -23.52
N SER A 310 11.31 11.93 -22.27
CA SER A 310 11.43 11.01 -21.14
C SER A 310 10.16 10.22 -20.93
N SER A 311 9.02 10.90 -21.11
CA SER A 311 7.69 10.31 -21.01
C SER A 311 6.64 11.18 -21.71
N ILE A 312 5.46 10.60 -21.93
CA ILE A 312 4.27 11.35 -22.38
C ILE A 312 3.19 11.14 -21.32
N SER A 313 2.68 12.24 -20.74
CA SER A 313 1.54 12.21 -19.83
C SER A 313 0.26 12.37 -20.62
N VAL A 314 -0.65 11.41 -20.53
CA VAL A 314 -1.91 11.35 -21.26
C VAL A 314 -3.05 11.35 -20.26
N LYS A 315 -4.05 12.22 -20.43
CA LYS A 315 -5.24 12.26 -19.60
C LYS A 315 -6.43 11.69 -20.33
N ALA A 316 -7.03 10.64 -19.78
CA ALA A 316 -8.28 10.06 -20.25
C ALA A 316 -9.49 10.92 -19.88
N ALA A 317 -10.56 10.80 -20.64
CA ALA A 317 -11.80 11.56 -20.46
C ALA A 317 -12.45 11.32 -19.08
N SER A 318 -12.36 10.10 -18.57
CA SER A 318 -12.86 9.72 -17.25
C SER A 318 -12.06 8.57 -16.68
N ALA A 319 -12.28 8.24 -15.40
CA ALA A 319 -11.67 7.06 -14.79
C ALA A 319 -12.13 5.76 -15.46
N ASP A 320 -13.34 5.70 -15.98
CA ASP A 320 -13.88 4.53 -16.69
C ASP A 320 -13.37 4.42 -18.12
N ALA A 321 -12.90 5.52 -18.72
CA ALA A 321 -12.31 5.55 -20.06
C ALA A 321 -10.81 5.22 -20.09
N VAL A 322 -10.18 5.02 -18.93
CA VAL A 322 -8.72 4.79 -18.83
C VAL A 322 -8.27 3.55 -19.60
N ASP A 323 -9.05 2.48 -19.54
CA ASP A 323 -8.69 1.23 -20.23
C ASP A 323 -8.86 1.38 -21.74
N ALA A 324 -9.89 2.10 -22.22
CA ALA A 324 -10.09 2.43 -23.63
C ALA A 324 -8.96 3.34 -24.12
N ALA A 325 -8.67 4.44 -23.41
CA ALA A 325 -7.56 5.32 -23.71
C ALA A 325 -6.20 4.60 -23.73
N THR A 326 -5.98 3.60 -22.82
CA THR A 326 -4.77 2.78 -22.83
C THR A 326 -4.64 1.97 -24.12
N SER A 327 -5.75 1.40 -24.60
CA SER A 327 -5.78 0.63 -25.86
C SER A 327 -5.53 1.52 -27.06
N GLU A 328 -6.17 2.70 -27.13
CA GLU A 328 -5.97 3.70 -28.18
C GLU A 328 -4.53 4.20 -28.24
N VAL A 329 -3.95 4.58 -27.09
CA VAL A 329 -2.54 4.99 -27.00
C VAL A 329 -1.61 3.88 -27.44
N THR A 330 -1.92 2.63 -27.10
CA THR A 330 -1.11 1.45 -27.52
C THR A 330 -1.18 1.28 -29.02
N GLU A 331 -2.36 1.36 -29.64
CA GLU A 331 -2.55 1.18 -31.07
C GLU A 331 -1.86 2.31 -31.87
N VAL A 332 -2.07 3.57 -31.48
CA VAL A 332 -1.46 4.72 -32.14
C VAL A 332 0.08 4.67 -32.09
N LEU A 333 0.65 4.37 -30.94
CA LEU A 333 2.09 4.31 -30.80
C LEU A 333 2.69 3.06 -31.45
N ALA A 334 2.03 1.91 -31.38
CA ALA A 334 2.49 0.69 -32.04
C ALA A 334 2.52 0.84 -33.58
N ASP A 335 1.50 1.48 -34.17
CA ASP A 335 1.45 1.78 -35.59
C ASP A 335 2.59 2.75 -36.00
N ARG A 336 2.82 3.79 -35.22
CA ARG A 336 3.88 4.77 -35.49
C ARG A 336 5.30 4.23 -35.32
N HIS A 337 5.48 3.36 -34.36
CA HIS A 337 6.78 2.71 -34.10
C HIS A 337 6.99 1.44 -34.92
N GLU A 338 6.00 1.02 -35.73
CA GLU A 338 6.01 -0.20 -36.52
C GLU A 338 6.30 -1.46 -35.68
N VAL A 339 5.75 -1.50 -34.45
CA VAL A 339 5.89 -2.61 -33.50
C VAL A 339 4.57 -3.33 -33.27
N ASN A 340 4.67 -4.58 -32.79
CA ASN A 340 3.46 -5.32 -32.44
C ASN A 340 2.83 -4.74 -31.16
N PRO A 341 1.52 -4.45 -31.14
CA PRO A 341 0.81 -4.03 -29.93
C PRO A 341 0.94 -4.98 -28.74
N ASP A 342 1.16 -6.28 -28.99
CA ASP A 342 1.36 -7.30 -27.94
C ASP A 342 2.79 -7.29 -27.36
N ASP A 343 3.76 -6.67 -28.06
CA ASP A 343 5.16 -6.55 -27.59
C ASP A 343 5.69 -5.14 -27.91
N PRO A 344 5.17 -4.10 -27.25
CA PRO A 344 5.50 -2.72 -27.50
C PRO A 344 6.90 -2.36 -26.97
N ASP A 345 7.56 -1.41 -27.65
CA ASP A 345 8.84 -0.83 -27.24
C ASP A 345 8.69 0.30 -26.19
N PHE A 346 7.47 0.52 -25.72
CA PHE A 346 7.09 1.45 -24.66
C PHE A 346 6.29 0.73 -23.56
N SER A 347 6.17 1.38 -22.42
CA SER A 347 5.32 0.93 -21.29
C SER A 347 4.33 2.02 -20.92
N ILE A 348 3.09 1.63 -20.72
CA ILE A 348 2.05 2.53 -20.23
C ILE A 348 1.81 2.24 -18.75
N PHE A 349 2.13 3.20 -17.91
CA PHE A 349 1.85 3.14 -16.49
C PHE A 349 0.45 3.70 -16.21
N ASN A 350 -0.43 2.83 -15.69
CA ASN A 350 -1.77 3.19 -15.28
C ASN A 350 -1.91 3.11 -13.77
N PRO A 351 -2.01 4.24 -13.04
CA PRO A 351 -2.17 4.23 -11.58
C PRO A 351 -3.42 3.49 -11.09
N SER A 352 -4.49 3.45 -11.89
CA SER A 352 -5.73 2.76 -11.51
C SER A 352 -5.55 1.24 -11.42
N SER A 353 -4.63 0.66 -12.19
CA SER A 353 -4.29 -0.77 -12.11
C SER A 353 -3.67 -1.16 -10.77
N ILE A 354 -2.85 -0.27 -10.21
CA ILE A 354 -2.28 -0.44 -8.86
C ILE A 354 -3.39 -0.40 -7.81
N LEU A 355 -4.32 0.55 -7.93
CA LEU A 355 -5.47 0.64 -7.02
C LEU A 355 -6.30 -0.64 -7.06
N ALA A 356 -6.58 -1.18 -8.26
CA ALA A 356 -7.30 -2.44 -8.42
C ALA A 356 -6.56 -3.62 -7.76
N ALA A 357 -5.25 -3.75 -8.01
CA ALA A 357 -4.42 -4.80 -7.40
C ALA A 357 -4.37 -4.71 -5.87
N VAL A 358 -4.19 -3.51 -5.32
CA VAL A 358 -4.16 -3.30 -3.86
C VAL A 358 -5.53 -3.52 -3.25
N THR A 359 -6.60 -3.09 -3.91
CA THR A 359 -7.97 -3.33 -3.44
C THR A 359 -8.27 -4.83 -3.39
N ALA A 360 -7.87 -5.58 -4.41
CA ALA A 360 -8.01 -7.05 -4.46
C ALA A 360 -7.19 -7.72 -3.35
N ALA A 361 -5.94 -7.30 -3.14
CA ALA A 361 -5.09 -7.81 -2.06
C ALA A 361 -5.69 -7.51 -0.68
N THR A 362 -6.15 -6.28 -0.45
CA THR A 362 -6.80 -5.87 0.79
C THR A 362 -8.09 -6.67 1.04
N GLY A 363 -8.88 -6.93 -0.02
CA GLY A 363 -10.06 -7.79 0.03
C GLY A 363 -9.71 -9.21 0.49
N THR A 364 -8.65 -9.79 -0.06
CA THR A 364 -8.17 -11.13 0.32
C THR A 364 -7.72 -11.16 1.79
N PHE A 365 -6.94 -10.18 2.25
CA PHE A 365 -6.55 -10.07 3.66
C PHE A 365 -7.75 -9.91 4.58
N THR A 366 -8.72 -9.07 4.20
CA THR A 366 -9.95 -8.87 4.97
C THR A 366 -10.74 -10.16 5.09
N MET A 367 -10.82 -10.97 4.02
CA MET A 367 -11.48 -12.28 4.04
C MET A 367 -10.77 -13.27 4.98
N LEU A 368 -9.44 -13.38 4.89
CA LEU A 368 -8.64 -14.27 5.74
C LEU A 368 -8.78 -13.92 7.22
N LEU A 369 -8.61 -12.65 7.54
CA LEU A 369 -8.72 -12.18 8.92
C LEU A 369 -10.17 -12.24 9.42
N GLY A 370 -11.14 -12.04 8.54
CA GLY A 370 -12.55 -12.27 8.83
C GLY A 370 -12.84 -13.72 9.22
N ALA A 371 -12.18 -14.69 8.57
CA ALA A 371 -12.27 -16.09 8.96
C ALA A 371 -11.69 -16.34 10.36
N VAL A 372 -10.55 -15.74 10.69
CA VAL A 372 -9.95 -15.80 12.05
C VAL A 372 -10.90 -15.20 13.10
N ALA A 373 -11.49 -14.06 12.79
CA ALA A 373 -12.47 -13.42 13.67
C ALA A 373 -13.73 -14.28 13.86
N ALA A 374 -14.22 -14.94 12.79
CA ALA A 374 -15.34 -15.87 12.87
C ALA A 374 -15.02 -17.07 13.79
N ILE A 375 -13.81 -17.63 13.68
CA ILE A 375 -13.35 -18.70 14.58
C ILE A 375 -13.30 -18.20 16.02
N SER A 376 -12.79 -17.00 16.26
CA SER A 376 -12.74 -16.39 17.59
C SER A 376 -14.15 -16.21 18.20
N LEU A 377 -15.09 -15.77 17.38
CA LEU A 377 -16.49 -15.62 17.77
C LEU A 377 -17.16 -16.98 18.05
N LEU A 378 -16.86 -18.03 17.28
CA LEU A 378 -17.33 -19.40 17.52
C LEU A 378 -16.79 -19.91 18.87
N VAL A 379 -15.50 -19.71 19.16
CA VAL A 379 -14.90 -20.08 20.46
C VAL A 379 -15.57 -19.34 21.60
N GLY A 380 -15.82 -18.02 21.45
CA GLY A 380 -16.59 -17.22 22.40
C GLY A 380 -18.00 -17.74 22.60
N GLY A 381 -18.70 -18.13 21.53
CA GLY A 381 -20.04 -18.73 21.57
C GLY A 381 -20.07 -20.09 22.28
N ILE A 382 -19.08 -20.96 22.02
CA ILE A 382 -18.93 -22.24 22.75
C ILE A 382 -18.68 -21.93 24.25
N GLY A 383 -17.93 -20.90 24.57
CA GLY A 383 -17.74 -20.42 25.94
C GLY A 383 -19.08 -20.06 26.60
N VAL A 384 -19.95 -19.30 25.91
CA VAL A 384 -21.30 -18.98 26.39
C VAL A 384 -22.13 -20.25 26.62
N MET A 385 -22.13 -21.18 25.65
CA MET A 385 -22.85 -22.46 25.75
C MET A 385 -22.40 -23.25 26.99
N ASN A 386 -21.09 -23.38 27.20
CA ASN A 386 -20.53 -24.13 28.32
C ASN A 386 -20.95 -23.52 29.67
N ILE A 387 -20.91 -22.19 29.77
CA ILE A 387 -21.33 -21.50 31.01
C ILE A 387 -22.81 -21.69 31.24
N MET A 388 -23.64 -21.55 30.22
CA MET A 388 -25.06 -21.72 30.33
C MET A 388 -25.42 -23.15 30.77
N LEU A 389 -24.69 -24.19 30.27
CA LEU A 389 -24.88 -25.57 30.70
C LEU A 389 -24.58 -25.73 32.21
N VAL A 390 -23.49 -25.14 32.69
CA VAL A 390 -23.14 -25.19 34.12
C VAL A 390 -24.17 -24.40 34.94
N THR A 391 -24.61 -23.25 34.48
CA THR A 391 -25.68 -22.46 35.14
C THR A 391 -26.99 -23.25 35.24
N VAL A 392 -27.34 -24.01 34.21
CA VAL A 392 -28.54 -24.88 34.22
C VAL A 392 -28.38 -25.97 35.30
N THR A 393 -27.21 -26.59 35.43
CA THR A 393 -26.98 -27.63 36.45
C THR A 393 -26.97 -27.05 37.87
N GLU A 394 -26.36 -25.88 38.09
CA GLU A 394 -26.33 -25.14 39.37
C GLU A 394 -27.76 -24.72 39.81
N ARG A 395 -28.67 -24.41 38.85
CA ARG A 395 -30.03 -23.94 39.11
C ARG A 395 -31.08 -25.03 38.87
N THR A 396 -30.69 -26.30 38.80
CA THR A 396 -31.61 -27.44 38.53
C THR A 396 -32.78 -27.45 39.46
N ARG A 397 -32.60 -27.29 40.79
CA ARG A 397 -33.64 -27.27 41.80
C ARG A 397 -34.62 -26.09 41.61
N GLU A 398 -34.11 -24.91 41.28
CA GLU A 398 -34.93 -23.71 41.01
C GLU A 398 -35.84 -23.93 39.81
N ILE A 399 -35.29 -24.49 38.72
CA ILE A 399 -36.04 -24.87 37.51
C ILE A 399 -37.15 -25.89 37.86
N GLY A 400 -36.80 -26.89 38.67
CA GLY A 400 -37.71 -27.90 39.14
C GLY A 400 -38.92 -27.32 39.90
N ILE A 401 -38.66 -26.40 40.84
CA ILE A 401 -39.69 -25.69 41.61
C ILE A 401 -40.63 -24.91 40.67
N ARG A 402 -40.06 -24.10 39.72
CA ARG A 402 -40.88 -23.34 38.76
C ARG A 402 -41.77 -24.21 37.94
N LYS A 403 -41.29 -25.33 37.46
CA LYS A 403 -42.08 -26.30 36.69
C LYS A 403 -43.14 -27.00 37.53
N ALA A 404 -42.84 -27.29 38.79
CA ALA A 404 -43.82 -27.86 39.73
C ALA A 404 -45.02 -26.93 40.01
N ILE A 405 -44.76 -25.60 39.96
CA ILE A 405 -45.79 -24.57 40.13
C ILE A 405 -46.52 -24.26 38.82
N GLY A 406 -46.16 -24.89 37.69
CA GLY A 406 -46.86 -24.76 36.41
C GLY A 406 -46.19 -23.90 35.34
N ALA A 407 -44.89 -23.55 35.46
CA ALA A 407 -44.17 -22.87 34.39
C ALA A 407 -44.11 -23.71 33.12
N GLN A 408 -44.43 -23.07 31.99
CA GLN A 408 -44.37 -23.72 30.67
C GLN A 408 -42.92 -23.86 30.17
N ARG A 409 -42.71 -24.82 29.25
CA ARG A 409 -41.38 -25.00 28.62
C ARG A 409 -40.88 -23.72 27.95
N GLY A 410 -41.76 -22.96 27.30
CA GLY A 410 -41.44 -21.69 26.65
C GLY A 410 -40.94 -20.63 27.60
N ASP A 411 -41.46 -20.59 28.83
CA ASP A 411 -41.01 -19.60 29.85
C ASP A 411 -39.55 -19.87 30.26
N ILE A 412 -39.22 -21.17 30.46
CA ILE A 412 -37.83 -21.57 30.81
C ILE A 412 -36.85 -21.30 29.64
N VAL A 413 -37.23 -21.70 28.41
CA VAL A 413 -36.43 -21.46 27.22
C VAL A 413 -36.21 -19.95 27.05
N GLY A 414 -37.27 -19.15 27.11
CA GLY A 414 -37.20 -17.69 26.94
C GLY A 414 -36.31 -17.04 27.97
N GLN A 415 -36.33 -17.46 29.22
CA GLN A 415 -35.51 -16.94 30.29
C GLN A 415 -34.02 -17.20 30.04
N PHE A 416 -33.60 -18.45 29.78
CA PHE A 416 -32.22 -18.82 29.57
C PHE A 416 -31.68 -18.26 28.24
N LEU A 417 -32.53 -18.20 27.21
CA LEU A 417 -32.17 -17.60 25.93
C LEU A 417 -31.94 -16.10 26.07
N LEU A 418 -32.80 -15.40 26.81
CA LEU A 418 -32.60 -13.97 27.09
C LEU A 418 -31.28 -13.72 27.88
N GLU A 419 -30.96 -14.61 28.85
CA GLU A 419 -29.71 -14.54 29.60
C GLU A 419 -28.49 -14.69 28.67
N ALA A 420 -28.49 -15.63 27.73
CA ALA A 420 -27.44 -15.84 26.74
C ALA A 420 -27.29 -14.63 25.77
N VAL A 421 -28.43 -14.10 25.31
CA VAL A 421 -28.45 -12.91 24.42
C VAL A 421 -27.94 -11.66 25.16
N LEU A 422 -28.32 -11.46 26.41
CA LEU A 422 -27.81 -10.33 27.21
C LEU A 422 -26.30 -10.43 27.40
N LEU A 423 -25.76 -11.61 27.73
CA LEU A 423 -24.31 -11.82 27.85
C LEU A 423 -23.59 -11.48 26.56
N SER A 424 -24.08 -11.98 25.42
CA SER A 424 -23.46 -11.70 24.12
C SER A 424 -23.61 -10.24 23.69
N MET A 425 -24.75 -9.62 23.99
CA MET A 425 -25.01 -8.20 23.72
C MET A 425 -24.06 -7.29 24.50
N PHE A 426 -23.85 -7.57 25.82
CA PHE A 426 -22.88 -6.82 26.62
C PHE A 426 -21.44 -7.03 26.11
N GLY A 427 -21.05 -8.28 25.79
CA GLY A 427 -19.75 -8.57 25.18
C GLY A 427 -19.58 -7.85 23.83
N GLY A 428 -20.62 -7.88 23.01
CA GLY A 428 -20.67 -7.19 21.71
C GLY A 428 -20.57 -5.66 21.83
N LEU A 429 -21.33 -5.04 22.76
CA LEU A 429 -21.27 -3.60 22.99
C LEU A 429 -19.89 -3.14 23.48
N LEU A 430 -19.30 -3.89 24.41
CA LEU A 430 -17.93 -3.61 24.85
C LEU A 430 -16.91 -3.80 23.71
N GLY A 431 -17.09 -4.83 22.90
CA GLY A 431 -16.27 -5.06 21.71
C GLY A 431 -16.38 -3.93 20.69
N VAL A 432 -17.62 -3.45 20.45
CA VAL A 432 -17.87 -2.27 19.59
C VAL A 432 -17.20 -1.03 20.18
N ALA A 433 -17.37 -0.76 21.46
CA ALA A 433 -16.76 0.41 22.10
C ALA A 433 -15.23 0.40 21.96
N ILE A 434 -14.59 -0.73 22.25
CA ILE A 434 -13.14 -0.88 22.08
C ILE A 434 -12.75 -0.79 20.61
N GLY A 435 -13.46 -1.47 19.71
CA GLY A 435 -13.19 -1.45 18.27
C GLY A 435 -13.28 -0.03 17.68
N VAL A 436 -14.26 0.76 18.07
CA VAL A 436 -14.43 2.15 17.65
C VAL A 436 -13.33 3.04 18.23
N VAL A 437 -13.03 2.91 19.54
CA VAL A 437 -11.97 3.70 20.18
C VAL A 437 -10.62 3.42 19.52
N VAL A 438 -10.24 2.14 19.36
CA VAL A 438 -8.98 1.77 18.70
C VAL A 438 -9.00 2.18 17.24
N GLY A 439 -10.13 2.00 16.55
CA GLY A 439 -10.30 2.40 15.14
C GLY A 439 -10.32 3.92 14.91
N SER A 440 -10.46 4.74 15.96
CA SER A 440 -10.35 6.20 15.88
C SER A 440 -8.94 6.72 16.18
N LEU A 441 -8.03 5.87 16.64
CA LEU A 441 -6.64 6.23 16.91
C LEU A 441 -5.86 6.39 15.59
N LYS A 442 -5.04 7.44 15.53
CA LYS A 442 -4.10 7.67 14.43
C LYS A 442 -2.77 6.99 14.76
N PHE A 443 -2.36 6.03 13.96
CA PHE A 443 -1.07 5.38 14.10
C PHE A 443 -0.09 5.93 13.05
N GLY A 444 0.61 7.00 13.38
CA GLY A 444 1.52 7.68 12.45
C GLY A 444 0.76 8.23 11.22
N THR A 445 1.19 7.86 10.04
CA THR A 445 0.56 8.24 8.76
C THR A 445 -0.68 7.42 8.42
N PHE A 446 -0.93 6.30 9.13
CA PHE A 446 -2.10 5.45 8.89
C PHE A 446 -3.30 5.92 9.70
N GLN A 447 -4.36 6.29 9.02
CA GLN A 447 -5.64 6.60 9.64
C GLN A 447 -6.59 5.42 9.41
N LEU A 448 -7.02 4.79 10.51
CA LEU A 448 -8.08 3.78 10.46
C LEU A 448 -9.41 4.48 10.14
N VAL A 449 -10.18 3.91 9.23
CA VAL A 449 -11.50 4.46 8.83
C VAL A 449 -12.59 3.50 9.27
N VAL A 450 -13.24 3.81 10.38
CA VAL A 450 -14.36 2.99 10.89
C VAL A 450 -15.60 3.22 10.03
N ALA A 451 -16.05 2.20 9.34
CA ALA A 451 -17.29 2.26 8.57
C ALA A 451 -18.50 2.03 9.49
N PRO A 452 -19.54 2.87 9.47
CA PRO A 452 -20.71 2.71 10.34
C PRO A 452 -21.40 1.34 10.20
N TYR A 453 -21.43 0.79 8.99
CA TYR A 453 -22.03 -0.52 8.73
C TYR A 453 -21.28 -1.66 9.46
N SER A 454 -19.95 -1.55 9.65
CA SER A 454 -19.17 -2.60 10.33
C SER A 454 -19.57 -2.73 11.81
N VAL A 455 -19.91 -1.62 12.45
CA VAL A 455 -20.39 -1.58 13.83
C VAL A 455 -21.72 -2.29 13.96
N VAL A 456 -22.67 -2.01 13.05
CA VAL A 456 -23.99 -2.64 13.04
C VAL A 456 -23.89 -4.14 12.79
N VAL A 457 -23.11 -4.53 11.77
CA VAL A 457 -22.92 -5.95 11.42
C VAL A 457 -22.27 -6.72 12.57
N ALA A 458 -21.19 -6.18 13.16
CA ALA A 458 -20.50 -6.84 14.27
C ALA A 458 -21.38 -7.01 15.50
N PHE A 459 -22.22 -6.02 15.82
CA PHE A 459 -23.20 -6.11 16.89
C PHE A 459 -24.28 -7.16 16.61
N LEU A 460 -24.86 -7.16 15.42
CA LEU A 460 -25.88 -8.16 15.03
C LEU A 460 -25.32 -9.58 15.06
N VAL A 461 -24.09 -9.77 14.60
CA VAL A 461 -23.42 -11.07 14.66
C VAL A 461 -23.22 -11.52 16.11
N SER A 462 -22.85 -10.61 17.03
CA SER A 462 -22.69 -10.97 18.45
C SER A 462 -24.01 -11.44 19.08
N VAL A 463 -25.12 -10.77 18.77
CA VAL A 463 -26.48 -11.17 19.21
C VAL A 463 -26.89 -12.52 18.61
N ALA A 464 -26.62 -12.72 17.32
CA ALA A 464 -26.91 -14.00 16.64
C ALA A 464 -26.15 -15.18 17.26
N ILE A 465 -24.88 -14.97 17.65
CA ILE A 465 -24.08 -15.96 18.36
C ILE A 465 -24.67 -16.31 19.71
N GLY A 466 -25.08 -15.31 20.49
CA GLY A 466 -25.75 -15.53 21.78
C GLY A 466 -27.04 -16.32 21.64
N LEU A 467 -27.80 -16.00 20.60
CA LEU A 467 -29.05 -16.74 20.27
C LEU A 467 -28.72 -18.20 19.91
N PHE A 468 -27.81 -18.41 18.97
CA PHE A 468 -27.49 -19.75 18.45
C PHE A 468 -26.93 -20.67 19.55
N PHE A 469 -25.92 -20.22 20.26
CA PHE A 469 -25.28 -21.01 21.32
C PHE A 469 -26.11 -21.08 22.61
N GLY A 470 -27.05 -20.15 22.82
CA GLY A 470 -27.99 -20.16 23.95
C GLY A 470 -29.13 -21.13 23.78
N ILE A 471 -29.54 -21.51 22.54
CA ILE A 471 -30.68 -22.40 22.28
C ILE A 471 -30.49 -23.79 22.92
N TYR A 472 -29.34 -24.40 22.76
CA TYR A 472 -29.07 -25.76 23.26
C TYR A 472 -29.17 -25.85 24.79
N PRO A 473 -28.48 -25.02 25.61
CA PRO A 473 -28.65 -25.04 27.06
C PRO A 473 -30.06 -24.69 27.53
N ALA A 474 -30.72 -23.74 26.87
CA ALA A 474 -32.09 -23.37 27.20
C ALA A 474 -33.08 -24.52 27.01
N ASN A 475 -32.96 -25.23 25.90
CA ASN A 475 -33.77 -26.42 25.64
C ASN A 475 -33.50 -27.55 26.66
N ARG A 476 -32.23 -27.74 27.05
CA ARG A 476 -31.82 -28.73 28.04
C ARG A 476 -32.44 -28.39 29.42
N ALA A 477 -32.42 -27.12 29.83
CA ALA A 477 -33.08 -26.65 31.04
C ALA A 477 -34.58 -26.91 31.01
N ALA A 478 -35.22 -26.62 29.88
CA ALA A 478 -36.67 -26.84 29.70
C ALA A 478 -37.07 -28.32 29.61
N ALA A 479 -36.16 -29.24 29.32
CA ALA A 479 -36.40 -30.67 29.26
C ALA A 479 -36.35 -31.35 30.66
N LEU A 480 -35.82 -30.73 31.70
CA LEU A 480 -35.73 -31.28 33.05
C LEU A 480 -37.11 -31.64 33.60
N ARG A 481 -37.25 -32.82 34.18
CA ARG A 481 -38.51 -33.27 34.87
C ARG A 481 -38.53 -32.71 36.27
N PRO A 482 -39.65 -32.20 36.79
CA PRO A 482 -39.73 -31.63 38.14
C PRO A 482 -39.29 -32.60 39.25
N ILE A 483 -39.64 -33.89 39.12
CA ILE A 483 -39.30 -34.91 40.10
C ILE A 483 -37.79 -35.13 40.16
N ASP A 484 -37.12 -35.23 38.99
CA ASP A 484 -35.66 -35.46 38.90
C ASP A 484 -34.90 -34.22 39.40
N ALA A 485 -35.41 -33.03 39.09
CA ALA A 485 -34.79 -31.77 39.47
C ALA A 485 -34.87 -31.47 40.98
N LEU A 486 -35.96 -31.92 41.67
CA LEU A 486 -36.15 -31.76 43.12
C LEU A 486 -35.41 -32.83 43.94
N ARG A 487 -35.04 -33.98 43.33
CA ARG A 487 -34.29 -35.05 43.97
C ARG A 487 -32.76 -34.85 43.89
N TYR A 488 -32.33 -33.86 43.11
CA TYR A 488 -30.89 -33.56 42.94
C TYR A 488 -30.40 -32.83 44.20
N GLU A 489 -29.57 -33.50 45.01
CA GLU A 489 -28.79 -32.91 46.10
C GLU A 489 -27.53 -32.18 45.59
#